data_c7049cdba345837826f6079d2c8d2113
#
_entry.id   c7049cdba345837826f6079d2c8d2113
#
_cell.length_a   1.000
_cell.length_b   1.000
_cell.length_c   1.000
_cell.angle_alpha   90.00
_cell.angle_beta   90.00
_cell.angle_gamma   90.00
#
_symmetry.space_group_name_H-M   'P 1'
#
loop_
_entity.id
_entity.type
_entity.pdbx_description
1 polymer ?
#
loop_
_entity_poly.entity_id
_entity_poly.type
_entity_poly.pdbx_seq_one_letter_code
_entity_poly.pdbx_strand_id
1 'polypeptide(L)'
;IAAGGTKLGLWDWKVGFGTLSMKWGPNIVLAALAISLLAIIVALIQAPRKRPFMLALAALLVSGLSLGRLTATKANAERLPPLHDIQTDWAHPIMPSPALLAARDATGAYNTIEEAPVIPESAEARWPGTGGRLVSEVQEQAEFDPEVLKKEVNAPYPKIETLTLPSVPFDMAYQAALDTVNKKGWTIVSAEPEEGRIEATDTTFWFEFKDDVMIRVLP
;
A
#
# COMPACT_ATOMS: atom_id res chain seq x y z
N ILE A 1 3.15 18.08 3.81
CA ILE A 1 3.88 18.22 5.09
C ILE A 1 4.13 16.83 5.69
N ALA A 2 3.07 16.03 5.98
CA ALA A 2 3.21 14.73 6.65
C ALA A 2 4.20 13.78 5.95
N ALA A 3 3.97 13.48 4.69
CA ALA A 3 4.85 12.63 3.88
C ALA A 3 6.23 13.25 3.64
N GLY A 4 6.28 14.57 3.35
CA GLY A 4 7.56 15.28 3.16
C GLY A 4 8.44 15.29 4.41
N GLY A 5 7.85 15.40 5.59
CA GLY A 5 8.60 15.33 6.84
C GLY A 5 9.14 13.92 7.13
N THR A 6 8.39 12.86 6.79
CA THR A 6 8.91 11.49 6.85
C THR A 6 10.10 11.33 5.89
N LYS A 7 9.94 11.78 4.65
CA LYS A 7 11.00 11.69 3.63
C LYS A 7 12.27 12.47 3.97
N LEU A 8 12.13 13.57 4.73
CA LEU A 8 13.25 14.38 5.19
C LEU A 8 13.81 13.91 6.56
N GLY A 9 13.30 12.80 7.12
CA GLY A 9 13.74 12.27 8.41
C GLY A 9 13.36 13.11 9.62
N LEU A 10 12.37 14.03 9.50
CA LEU A 10 11.91 14.86 10.63
C LEU A 10 11.06 14.06 11.62
N TRP A 11 10.44 13.00 11.17
CA TRP A 11 9.69 12.01 11.96
C TRP A 11 9.54 10.71 11.18
N ASP A 12 9.27 9.63 11.90
CA ASP A 12 9.02 8.32 11.30
C ASP A 12 7.63 8.23 10.62
N TRP A 13 7.39 7.14 9.88
CA TRP A 13 6.14 6.92 9.17
C TRP A 13 4.92 6.82 10.11
N LYS A 14 5.07 6.36 11.36
CA LYS A 14 3.96 6.27 12.34
C LYS A 14 3.43 7.64 12.68
N VAL A 15 4.32 8.63 12.79
CA VAL A 15 3.94 10.03 12.98
C VAL A 15 3.39 10.61 11.67
N GLY A 16 4.13 10.49 10.56
CA GLY A 16 3.74 11.09 9.28
C GLY A 16 2.45 10.52 8.73
N PHE A 17 2.37 9.20 8.60
CA PHE A 17 1.19 8.53 8.07
C PHE A 17 0.11 8.35 9.14
N GLY A 18 0.43 7.68 10.25
CA GLY A 18 -0.56 7.32 11.26
C GLY A 18 -1.17 8.54 11.97
N THR A 19 -0.32 9.42 12.50
CA THR A 19 -0.80 10.56 13.29
C THR A 19 -1.23 11.72 12.42
N LEU A 20 -0.35 12.23 11.57
CA LEU A 20 -0.61 13.46 10.82
C LEU A 20 -1.59 13.24 9.65
N SER A 21 -1.45 12.14 8.90
CA SER A 21 -2.33 11.90 7.74
C SER A 21 -3.65 11.24 8.13
N MET A 22 -3.62 10.13 8.88
CA MET A 22 -4.82 9.35 9.15
C MET A 22 -5.64 9.92 10.31
N LYS A 23 -5.02 10.32 11.43
CA LYS A 23 -5.73 10.81 12.60
C LYS A 23 -6.12 12.29 12.49
N TRP A 24 -5.19 13.17 12.11
CA TRP A 24 -5.41 14.62 12.07
C TRP A 24 -5.77 15.15 10.68
N GLY A 25 -5.38 14.47 9.60
CA GLY A 25 -5.60 14.90 8.22
C GLY A 25 -7.05 15.29 7.91
N PRO A 26 -8.06 14.45 8.20
CA PRO A 26 -9.46 14.80 7.98
C PRO A 26 -9.90 16.06 8.69
N ASN A 27 -9.51 16.22 9.96
CA ASN A 27 -9.87 17.40 10.77
C ASN A 27 -9.21 18.68 10.24
N ILE A 28 -7.95 18.58 9.80
CA ILE A 28 -7.22 19.72 9.19
C ILE A 28 -7.90 20.16 7.89
N VAL A 29 -8.32 19.21 7.05
CA VAL A 29 -9.02 19.51 5.79
C VAL A 29 -10.39 20.14 6.06
N LEU A 30 -11.15 19.63 7.02
CA LEU A 30 -12.44 20.22 7.42
C LEU A 30 -12.27 21.63 7.97
N ALA A 31 -11.27 21.87 8.82
CA ALA A 31 -10.95 23.21 9.31
C ALA A 31 -10.57 24.16 8.17
N ALA A 32 -9.75 23.69 7.21
CA ALA A 32 -9.38 24.47 6.04
C ALA A 32 -10.59 24.83 5.16
N LEU A 33 -11.55 23.92 4.98
CA LEU A 33 -12.81 24.19 4.29
C LEU A 33 -13.62 25.27 5.01
N ALA A 34 -13.80 25.15 6.33
CA ALA A 34 -14.54 26.13 7.12
C ALA A 34 -13.91 27.53 7.05
N ILE A 35 -12.58 27.60 7.21
CA ILE A 35 -11.82 28.86 7.09
C ILE A 35 -11.96 29.47 5.69
N SER A 36 -11.88 28.64 4.64
CA SER A 36 -12.02 29.10 3.26
C SER A 36 -13.41 29.67 2.97
N LEU A 37 -14.46 29.05 3.49
CA LEU A 37 -15.84 29.58 3.39
C LEU A 37 -16.00 30.91 4.12
N LEU A 38 -15.49 31.02 5.33
CA LEU A 38 -15.49 32.29 6.09
C LEU A 38 -14.70 33.36 5.33
N ALA A 39 -13.54 33.03 4.78
CA ALA A 39 -12.74 33.96 3.99
C ALA A 39 -13.48 34.47 2.74
N ILE A 40 -14.25 33.60 2.07
CA ILE A 40 -15.11 34.00 0.94
C ILE A 40 -16.17 35.03 1.41
N ILE A 41 -16.85 34.73 2.51
CA ILE A 41 -17.88 35.63 3.07
C ILE A 41 -17.27 36.99 3.37
N VAL A 42 -16.14 37.03 4.07
CA VAL A 42 -15.42 38.27 4.39
C VAL A 42 -15.00 39.03 3.12
N ALA A 43 -14.46 38.32 2.13
CA ALA A 43 -14.04 38.90 0.86
C ALA A 43 -15.20 39.50 0.04
N LEU A 44 -16.41 38.99 0.20
CA LEU A 44 -17.63 39.54 -0.42
C LEU A 44 -18.13 40.84 0.26
N ILE A 45 -17.84 41.00 1.55
CA ILE A 45 -18.27 42.16 2.36
C ILE A 45 -17.24 43.28 2.27
N GLN A 46 -15.95 42.98 2.35
CA GLN A 46 -14.85 43.95 2.44
C GLN A 46 -14.15 44.20 1.08
N ALA A 47 -13.75 45.44 0.84
CA ALA A 47 -12.91 45.81 -0.32
C ALA A 47 -11.43 45.81 0.11
N PRO A 48 -10.47 45.49 -0.82
CA PRO A 48 -10.66 45.09 -2.23
C PRO A 48 -11.05 43.59 -2.38
N ARG A 49 -12.10 43.33 -3.15
CA ARG A 49 -12.75 41.99 -3.20
C ARG A 49 -12.03 40.93 -4.04
N LYS A 50 -11.44 41.33 -5.16
CA LYS A 50 -11.01 40.36 -6.19
C LYS A 50 -9.92 39.40 -5.70
N ARG A 51 -8.80 39.89 -5.18
CA ARG A 51 -7.66 39.04 -4.75
C ARG A 51 -8.02 38.15 -3.55
N PRO A 52 -8.58 38.67 -2.44
CA PRO A 52 -8.96 37.81 -1.32
C PRO A 52 -9.99 36.74 -1.71
N PHE A 53 -10.99 37.09 -2.54
CA PHE A 53 -11.98 36.13 -3.04
C PHE A 53 -11.34 35.00 -3.85
N MET A 54 -10.45 35.31 -4.80
CA MET A 54 -9.77 34.31 -5.61
C MET A 54 -8.89 33.39 -4.78
N LEU A 55 -8.18 33.90 -3.79
CA LEU A 55 -7.37 33.10 -2.87
C LEU A 55 -8.24 32.17 -2.00
N ALA A 56 -9.32 32.70 -1.46
CA ALA A 56 -10.25 31.91 -0.65
C ALA A 56 -10.96 30.83 -1.48
N LEU A 57 -11.32 31.15 -2.73
CA LEU A 57 -11.90 30.18 -3.67
C LEU A 57 -10.87 29.07 -4.02
N ALA A 58 -9.63 29.43 -4.29
CA ALA A 58 -8.56 28.46 -4.56
C ALA A 58 -8.34 27.55 -3.33
N ALA A 59 -8.31 28.11 -2.12
CA ALA A 59 -8.19 27.34 -0.89
C ALA A 59 -9.38 26.40 -0.68
N LEU A 60 -10.61 26.85 -0.97
CA LEU A 60 -11.82 26.03 -0.91
C LEU A 60 -11.75 24.85 -1.89
N LEU A 61 -11.35 25.11 -3.13
CA LEU A 61 -11.20 24.05 -4.16
C LEU A 61 -10.14 23.02 -3.76
N VAL A 62 -8.98 23.44 -3.31
CA VAL A 62 -7.90 22.54 -2.86
C VAL A 62 -8.36 21.70 -1.67
N SER A 63 -9.01 22.31 -0.68
CA SER A 63 -9.54 21.60 0.49
C SER A 63 -10.66 20.63 0.11
N GLY A 64 -11.56 21.02 -0.79
CA GLY A 64 -12.65 20.18 -1.29
C GLY A 64 -12.13 18.96 -2.05
N LEU A 65 -11.17 19.16 -2.97
CA LEU A 65 -10.49 18.07 -3.68
C LEU A 65 -9.75 17.13 -2.73
N SER A 66 -9.09 17.70 -1.71
CA SER A 66 -8.39 16.92 -0.68
C SER A 66 -9.37 16.06 0.13
N LEU A 67 -10.53 16.61 0.53
CA LEU A 67 -11.56 15.84 1.22
C LEU A 67 -12.13 14.73 0.34
N GLY A 68 -12.46 15.04 -0.91
CA GLY A 68 -12.92 14.05 -1.88
C GLY A 68 -11.92 12.92 -2.08
N ARG A 69 -10.61 13.24 -2.16
CA ARG A 69 -9.55 12.23 -2.28
C ARG A 69 -9.43 11.36 -1.02
N LEU A 70 -9.48 11.97 0.17
CA LEU A 70 -9.42 11.24 1.44
C LEU A 70 -10.61 10.28 1.59
N THR A 71 -11.82 10.74 1.30
CA THR A 71 -13.03 9.90 1.39
C THR A 71 -13.01 8.76 0.36
N ALA A 72 -12.60 9.03 -0.87
CA ALA A 72 -12.44 8.00 -1.90
C ALA A 72 -11.39 6.96 -1.53
N THR A 73 -10.23 7.40 -1.03
CA THR A 73 -9.16 6.48 -0.59
C THR A 73 -9.64 5.61 0.58
N LYS A 74 -10.35 6.22 1.55
CA LYS A 74 -10.91 5.46 2.68
C LYS A 74 -11.93 4.43 2.20
N ALA A 75 -12.88 4.83 1.33
CA ALA A 75 -13.89 3.94 0.80
C ALA A 75 -13.27 2.76 0.00
N ASN A 76 -12.22 3.02 -0.79
CA ASN A 76 -11.50 1.95 -1.50
C ASN A 76 -10.77 1.01 -0.53
N ALA A 77 -10.09 1.54 0.51
CA ALA A 77 -9.41 0.72 1.50
C ALA A 77 -10.38 -0.14 2.34
N GLU A 78 -11.63 0.31 2.52
CA GLU A 78 -12.66 -0.47 3.23
C GLU A 78 -13.28 -1.57 2.36
N ARG A 79 -13.10 -1.50 1.05
CA ARG A 79 -13.58 -2.52 0.09
C ARG A 79 -12.57 -3.63 -0.17
N LEU A 80 -11.29 -3.38 0.11
CA LEU A 80 -10.23 -4.37 -0.10
C LEU A 80 -10.09 -5.25 1.15
N PRO A 81 -9.89 -6.56 1.01
CA PRO A 81 -9.66 -7.43 2.15
C PRO A 81 -8.34 -7.06 2.86
N PRO A 82 -8.21 -7.30 4.17
CA PRO A 82 -7.02 -6.93 4.96
C PRO A 82 -5.89 -7.95 4.78
N LEU A 83 -5.41 -8.11 3.54
CA LEU A 83 -4.32 -9.04 3.21
C LEU A 83 -2.97 -8.37 3.45
N HIS A 84 -2.14 -8.98 4.30
CA HIS A 84 -0.75 -8.53 4.57
C HIS A 84 0.29 -9.37 3.83
N ASP A 85 -0.12 -10.49 3.29
CA ASP A 85 0.69 -11.40 2.49
C ASP A 85 -0.11 -11.81 1.26
N ILE A 86 0.55 -11.90 0.11
CA ILE A 86 -0.05 -12.28 -1.16
C ILE A 86 0.92 -13.24 -1.84
N GLN A 87 0.46 -14.44 -2.16
CA GLN A 87 1.29 -15.46 -2.78
C GLN A 87 0.67 -15.98 -4.08
N THR A 88 1.53 -16.41 -4.99
CA THR A 88 1.12 -17.06 -6.24
C THR A 88 0.86 -18.56 -6.08
N ASP A 89 1.36 -19.17 -5.01
CA ASP A 89 1.21 -20.59 -4.70
C ASP A 89 1.17 -20.79 -3.18
N TRP A 90 -0.03 -20.90 -2.64
CA TRP A 90 -0.27 -21.16 -1.23
C TRP A 90 -0.05 -22.63 -0.82
N ALA A 91 0.02 -23.55 -1.79
CA ALA A 91 0.32 -24.94 -1.50
C ALA A 91 1.81 -25.16 -1.16
N HIS A 92 2.68 -24.27 -1.67
CA HIS A 92 4.12 -24.30 -1.44
C HIS A 92 4.63 -22.91 -1.06
N PRO A 93 4.29 -22.36 0.11
CA PRO A 93 4.63 -21.01 0.50
C PRO A 93 6.15 -20.80 0.55
N ILE A 94 6.58 -19.58 0.22
CA ILE A 94 7.98 -19.21 0.29
C ILE A 94 8.23 -18.61 1.68
N MET A 95 9.09 -19.26 2.48
CA MET A 95 9.48 -18.73 3.78
C MET A 95 10.74 -17.88 3.65
N PRO A 96 10.87 -16.78 4.43
CA PRO A 96 12.01 -15.88 4.36
C PRO A 96 13.31 -16.55 4.80
N SER A 97 14.41 -16.18 4.16
CA SER A 97 15.75 -16.59 4.61
C SER A 97 16.15 -15.91 5.92
N PRO A 98 17.17 -16.42 6.62
CA PRO A 98 17.74 -15.72 7.77
C PRO A 98 18.23 -14.31 7.44
N ALA A 99 18.69 -14.07 6.20
CA ALA A 99 19.12 -12.75 5.76
C ALA A 99 17.95 -11.76 5.68
N LEU A 100 16.81 -12.18 5.11
CA LEU A 100 15.61 -11.35 5.05
C LEU A 100 15.05 -11.10 6.46
N LEU A 101 15.00 -12.11 7.32
CA LEU A 101 14.57 -11.94 8.71
C LEU A 101 15.44 -10.93 9.46
N ALA A 102 16.76 -10.99 9.32
CA ALA A 102 17.68 -10.03 9.93
C ALA A 102 17.47 -8.60 9.38
N ALA A 103 17.22 -8.44 8.08
CA ALA A 103 16.91 -7.15 7.48
C ALA A 103 15.58 -6.57 7.98
N ARG A 104 14.60 -7.41 8.20
CA ARG A 104 13.30 -7.05 8.80
C ARG A 104 13.45 -6.58 10.24
N ASP A 105 14.18 -7.33 11.06
CA ASP A 105 14.47 -6.98 12.44
C ASP A 105 15.19 -5.62 12.54
N ALA A 106 16.18 -5.39 11.69
CA ALA A 106 16.91 -4.12 11.63
C ALA A 106 16.03 -2.92 11.30
N THR A 107 14.92 -3.14 10.58
CA THR A 107 13.95 -2.08 10.22
C THR A 107 12.77 -1.98 11.18
N GLY A 108 12.69 -2.83 12.19
CA GLY A 108 11.59 -2.87 13.17
C GLY A 108 10.26 -3.32 12.55
N ALA A 109 10.30 -4.27 11.62
CA ALA A 109 9.09 -4.90 11.10
C ALA A 109 8.28 -5.54 12.23
N TYR A 110 6.98 -5.31 12.26
CA TYR A 110 6.12 -5.75 13.37
C TYR A 110 5.23 -6.95 13.02
N ASN A 111 5.06 -7.24 11.73
CA ASN A 111 4.29 -8.39 11.27
C ASN A 111 5.21 -9.60 11.06
N THR A 112 4.77 -10.76 11.51
CA THR A 112 5.43 -12.04 11.24
C THR A 112 5.09 -12.52 9.83
N ILE A 113 5.99 -13.31 9.24
CA ILE A 113 5.70 -14.08 8.03
C ILE A 113 5.46 -15.51 8.47
N GLU A 114 4.29 -16.03 8.15
CA GLU A 114 3.83 -17.35 8.55
C GLU A 114 3.51 -18.20 7.31
N GLU A 115 3.65 -19.51 7.43
CA GLU A 115 3.34 -20.45 6.34
C GLU A 115 1.85 -20.42 5.98
N ALA A 116 1.00 -20.29 7.00
CA ALA A 116 -0.45 -20.21 6.86
C ALA A 116 -1.01 -19.04 7.70
N PRO A 117 -0.82 -17.80 7.24
CA PRO A 117 -1.23 -16.63 8.01
C PRO A 117 -2.74 -16.54 8.14
N VAL A 118 -3.18 -16.13 9.32
CA VAL A 118 -4.60 -15.95 9.67
C VAL A 118 -4.90 -14.47 9.86
N ILE A 119 -6.01 -14.02 9.29
CA ILE A 119 -6.51 -12.67 9.49
C ILE A 119 -6.96 -12.51 10.95
N PRO A 120 -6.48 -11.48 11.67
CA PRO A 120 -6.88 -11.27 13.06
C PRO A 120 -8.40 -11.13 13.23
N GLU A 121 -8.95 -11.71 14.28
CA GLU A 121 -10.39 -11.59 14.63
C GLU A 121 -10.86 -10.13 14.68
N SER A 122 -9.99 -9.21 15.11
CA SER A 122 -10.31 -7.78 15.16
C SER A 122 -10.63 -7.16 13.79
N ALA A 123 -10.26 -7.82 12.69
CA ALA A 123 -10.57 -7.37 11.33
C ALA A 123 -12.07 -7.51 11.02
N GLU A 124 -12.78 -8.45 11.67
CA GLU A 124 -14.21 -8.74 11.45
C GLU A 124 -15.08 -7.48 11.57
N ALA A 125 -14.78 -6.60 12.52
CA ALA A 125 -15.54 -5.37 12.74
C ALA A 125 -15.51 -4.40 11.53
N ARG A 126 -14.43 -4.44 10.72
CA ARG A 126 -14.26 -3.55 9.58
C ARG A 126 -14.46 -4.27 8.24
N TRP A 127 -14.13 -5.54 8.20
CA TRP A 127 -14.25 -6.42 7.04
C TRP A 127 -15.02 -7.69 7.42
N PRO A 128 -16.37 -7.63 7.45
CA PRO A 128 -17.20 -8.77 7.85
C PRO A 128 -16.94 -10.01 7.00
N GLY A 129 -16.81 -11.14 7.66
CA GLY A 129 -16.53 -12.44 7.03
C GLY A 129 -15.05 -12.73 6.77
N THR A 130 -14.12 -11.92 7.33
CA THR A 130 -12.68 -12.14 7.15
C THR A 130 -11.95 -12.56 8.43
N GLY A 131 -12.43 -12.18 9.61
CA GLY A 131 -11.78 -12.47 10.88
C GLY A 131 -11.62 -13.98 11.13
N GLY A 132 -10.45 -14.40 11.59
CA GLY A 132 -10.14 -15.81 11.88
C GLY A 132 -9.92 -16.70 10.67
N ARG A 133 -10.03 -16.18 9.44
CA ARG A 133 -9.84 -16.96 8.22
C ARG A 133 -8.38 -16.96 7.76
N LEU A 134 -8.01 -17.98 6.99
CA LEU A 134 -6.72 -18.00 6.31
C LEU A 134 -6.64 -16.88 5.26
N VAL A 135 -5.47 -16.25 5.16
CA VAL A 135 -5.20 -15.23 4.14
C VAL A 135 -5.38 -15.80 2.74
N SER A 136 -4.96 -17.05 2.50
CA SER A 136 -5.14 -17.77 1.23
C SER A 136 -6.59 -17.83 0.77
N GLU A 137 -7.50 -18.21 1.68
CA GLU A 137 -8.94 -18.30 1.37
C GLU A 137 -9.54 -16.93 1.01
N VAL A 138 -9.13 -15.89 1.71
CA VAL A 138 -9.65 -14.53 1.47
C VAL A 138 -9.05 -13.93 0.21
N GLN A 139 -7.77 -14.20 -0.09
CA GLN A 139 -7.16 -13.83 -1.36
C GLN A 139 -7.91 -14.48 -2.52
N GLU A 140 -8.13 -15.79 -2.47
CA GLU A 140 -8.84 -16.54 -3.51
C GLU A 140 -10.26 -15.99 -3.72
N GLN A 141 -11.00 -15.74 -2.64
CA GLN A 141 -12.32 -15.13 -2.72
C GLN A 141 -12.29 -13.74 -3.35
N ALA A 142 -11.30 -12.90 -3.02
CA ALA A 142 -11.17 -11.55 -3.57
C ALA A 142 -10.86 -11.56 -5.07
N GLU A 143 -10.10 -12.53 -5.57
CA GLU A 143 -9.79 -12.73 -6.98
C GLU A 143 -11.03 -13.13 -7.80
N PHE A 144 -11.97 -13.85 -7.18
CA PHE A 144 -13.17 -14.39 -7.84
C PHE A 144 -14.45 -13.63 -7.52
N ASP A 145 -14.41 -12.54 -6.72
CA ASP A 145 -15.63 -11.78 -6.42
C ASP A 145 -16.16 -11.06 -7.67
N PRO A 146 -17.35 -11.48 -8.18
CA PRO A 146 -17.92 -10.88 -9.38
C PRO A 146 -18.28 -9.39 -9.23
N GLU A 147 -18.49 -8.91 -8.02
CA GLU A 147 -18.78 -7.49 -7.75
C GLU A 147 -17.51 -6.64 -7.78
N VAL A 148 -16.37 -7.19 -7.39
CA VAL A 148 -15.06 -6.56 -7.55
C VAL A 148 -14.69 -6.54 -9.04
N LEU A 149 -14.89 -7.66 -9.75
CA LEU A 149 -14.60 -7.79 -11.18
C LEU A 149 -15.50 -6.92 -12.06
N LYS A 150 -16.79 -6.71 -11.71
CA LYS A 150 -17.74 -5.92 -12.51
C LYS A 150 -17.51 -4.42 -12.43
N LYS A 151 -16.93 -3.89 -11.36
CA LYS A 151 -16.79 -2.44 -11.14
C LYS A 151 -15.49 -1.85 -11.66
N GLU A 152 -14.53 -2.67 -12.01
CA GLU A 152 -13.23 -2.19 -12.47
C GLU A 152 -12.86 -2.87 -13.79
N VAL A 153 -12.80 -2.06 -14.86
CA VAL A 153 -12.25 -2.46 -16.17
C VAL A 153 -10.79 -2.94 -16.07
N ASN A 154 -10.16 -2.66 -14.93
CA ASN A 154 -8.88 -3.21 -14.48
C ASN A 154 -9.12 -3.73 -13.06
N ALA A 155 -9.45 -5.02 -12.91
CA ALA A 155 -9.46 -5.65 -11.60
C ALA A 155 -8.11 -5.37 -10.92
N PRO A 156 -8.08 -4.84 -9.67
CA PRO A 156 -6.84 -4.48 -8.99
C PRO A 156 -5.91 -5.69 -8.77
N TYR A 157 -6.47 -6.86 -8.81
CA TYR A 157 -5.74 -8.12 -8.74
C TYR A 157 -6.19 -9.02 -9.90
N PRO A 158 -5.46 -9.02 -11.05
CA PRO A 158 -5.59 -10.12 -11.99
C PRO A 158 -5.28 -11.42 -11.23
N LYS A 159 -5.86 -12.52 -11.68
CA LYS A 159 -5.61 -13.83 -11.07
C LYS A 159 -4.11 -13.97 -10.78
N ILE A 160 -3.76 -14.05 -9.50
CA ILE A 160 -2.39 -14.16 -9.04
C ILE A 160 -2.04 -15.65 -9.04
N GLU A 161 -1.24 -16.06 -9.98
CA GLU A 161 -0.83 -17.45 -10.14
C GLU A 161 0.66 -17.56 -10.47
N THR A 162 1.22 -18.74 -10.24
CA THR A 162 2.60 -19.03 -10.60
C THR A 162 2.80 -18.88 -12.11
N LEU A 163 3.80 -18.10 -12.51
CA LEU A 163 4.17 -17.93 -13.91
C LEU A 163 4.89 -19.18 -14.42
N THR A 164 4.31 -19.84 -15.43
CA THR A 164 4.92 -21.00 -16.08
C THR A 164 5.58 -20.61 -17.39
N LEU A 165 6.84 -20.97 -17.56
CA LEU A 165 7.68 -20.64 -18.72
C LEU A 165 8.24 -21.94 -19.36
N PRO A 166 7.43 -22.72 -20.07
CA PRO A 166 7.75 -24.12 -20.44
C PRO A 166 8.94 -24.31 -21.39
N SER A 167 9.48 -23.25 -21.97
CA SER A 167 10.60 -23.33 -22.92
C SER A 167 11.79 -22.47 -22.50
N VAL A 168 11.79 -21.96 -21.27
CA VAL A 168 12.87 -21.10 -20.75
C VAL A 168 13.73 -21.92 -19.80
N PRO A 169 15.05 -22.06 -20.04
CA PRO A 169 15.96 -22.67 -19.09
C PRO A 169 15.94 -21.98 -17.72
N PHE A 170 16.18 -22.76 -16.67
CA PHE A 170 16.15 -22.29 -15.28
C PHE A 170 17.04 -21.07 -15.05
N ASP A 171 18.28 -21.11 -15.52
CA ASP A 171 19.25 -20.02 -15.40
C ASP A 171 18.79 -18.73 -16.08
N MET A 172 18.16 -18.84 -17.24
CA MET A 172 17.59 -17.71 -17.97
C MET A 172 16.37 -17.14 -17.24
N ALA A 173 15.50 -17.99 -16.68
CA ALA A 173 14.35 -17.55 -15.90
C ALA A 173 14.79 -16.85 -14.62
N TYR A 174 15.78 -17.40 -13.92
CA TYR A 174 16.36 -16.78 -12.73
C TYR A 174 16.98 -15.41 -13.04
N GLN A 175 17.79 -15.33 -14.10
CA GLN A 175 18.41 -14.06 -14.52
C GLN A 175 17.35 -13.02 -14.89
N ALA A 176 16.30 -13.41 -15.61
CA ALA A 176 15.19 -12.50 -15.96
C ALA A 176 14.44 -11.99 -14.71
N ALA A 177 14.26 -12.84 -13.71
CA ALA A 177 13.67 -12.44 -12.43
C ALA A 177 14.58 -11.43 -11.70
N LEU A 178 15.88 -11.71 -11.61
CA LEU A 178 16.88 -10.83 -10.99
C LEU A 178 16.98 -9.47 -11.70
N ASP A 179 16.99 -9.47 -13.04
CA ASP A 179 16.99 -8.26 -13.85
C ASP A 179 15.71 -7.43 -13.61
N THR A 180 14.58 -8.10 -13.40
CA THR A 180 13.31 -7.45 -13.09
C THR A 180 13.39 -6.74 -11.73
N VAL A 181 13.92 -7.39 -10.70
CA VAL A 181 14.14 -6.81 -9.36
C VAL A 181 15.03 -5.57 -9.47
N ASN A 182 16.15 -5.66 -10.19
CA ASN A 182 17.06 -4.54 -10.43
C ASN A 182 16.38 -3.39 -11.19
N LYS A 183 15.62 -3.69 -12.25
CA LYS A 183 14.90 -2.70 -13.04
C LYS A 183 13.81 -1.99 -12.25
N LYS A 184 13.20 -2.68 -11.29
CA LYS A 184 12.23 -2.09 -10.35
C LYS A 184 12.89 -1.18 -9.33
N GLY A 185 14.21 -1.28 -9.14
CA GLY A 185 14.94 -0.52 -8.14
C GLY A 185 14.74 -1.05 -6.71
N TRP A 186 14.31 -2.31 -6.56
CA TRP A 186 14.17 -2.94 -5.25
C TRP A 186 15.54 -3.26 -4.66
N THR A 187 15.67 -3.17 -3.35
CA THR A 187 16.92 -3.50 -2.65
C THR A 187 17.02 -5.00 -2.49
N ILE A 188 18.00 -5.62 -3.15
CA ILE A 188 18.26 -7.05 -3.02
C ILE A 188 18.81 -7.33 -1.63
N VAL A 189 18.18 -8.25 -0.89
CA VAL A 189 18.60 -8.74 0.42
C VAL A 189 19.41 -10.02 0.27
N SER A 190 18.94 -10.95 -0.58
CA SER A 190 19.60 -12.21 -0.91
C SER A 190 19.32 -12.59 -2.35
N ALA A 191 20.29 -13.20 -3.02
CA ALA A 191 20.16 -13.75 -4.36
C ALA A 191 20.97 -15.05 -4.44
N GLU A 192 20.27 -16.18 -4.46
CA GLU A 192 20.84 -17.53 -4.36
C GLU A 192 20.51 -18.33 -5.63
N PRO A 193 21.34 -18.24 -6.67
CA PRO A 193 21.05 -18.90 -7.97
C PRO A 193 20.89 -20.41 -7.86
N GLU A 194 21.68 -21.05 -7.02
CA GLU A 194 21.64 -22.50 -6.78
C GLU A 194 20.29 -22.98 -6.22
N GLU A 195 19.65 -22.12 -5.41
CA GLU A 195 18.34 -22.37 -4.80
C GLU A 195 17.19 -21.79 -5.64
N GLY A 196 17.49 -21.05 -6.70
CA GLY A 196 16.49 -20.29 -7.46
C GLY A 196 15.79 -19.19 -6.66
N ARG A 197 16.41 -18.69 -5.59
CA ARG A 197 15.82 -17.76 -4.65
C ARG A 197 16.34 -16.34 -4.87
N ILE A 198 15.41 -15.38 -4.86
CA ILE A 198 15.73 -13.95 -4.82
C ILE A 198 14.82 -13.32 -3.75
N GLU A 199 15.41 -12.56 -2.84
CA GLU A 199 14.72 -11.79 -1.82
C GLU A 199 15.10 -10.34 -1.94
N ALA A 200 14.11 -9.47 -1.96
CA ALA A 200 14.30 -8.04 -2.10
C ALA A 200 13.26 -7.26 -1.30
N THR A 201 13.55 -6.01 -1.02
CA THR A 201 12.62 -5.08 -0.35
C THR A 201 12.35 -3.89 -1.26
N ASP A 202 11.08 -3.64 -1.56
CA ASP A 202 10.61 -2.37 -2.12
C ASP A 202 10.44 -1.35 -0.99
N THR A 203 10.75 -0.09 -1.27
CA THR A 203 10.57 0.99 -0.31
C THR A 203 9.76 2.11 -0.94
N THR A 204 8.56 2.34 -0.41
CA THR A 204 7.66 3.38 -0.95
C THR A 204 8.27 4.76 -0.79
N PHE A 205 8.08 5.60 -1.81
CA PHE A 205 8.76 6.90 -1.90
C PHE A 205 8.43 7.88 -0.76
N TRP A 206 7.13 7.96 -0.35
CA TRP A 206 6.70 9.01 0.56
C TRP A 206 6.83 8.67 2.05
N PHE A 207 6.39 7.49 2.44
CA PHE A 207 6.37 7.08 3.85
C PHE A 207 7.40 6.00 4.18
N GLU A 208 8.17 5.58 3.18
CA GLU A 208 9.23 4.58 3.32
C GLU A 208 8.72 3.24 3.90
N PHE A 209 7.46 2.89 3.58
CA PHE A 209 6.95 1.55 3.84
C PHE A 209 7.81 0.53 3.09
N LYS A 210 8.06 -0.58 3.74
CA LYS A 210 8.87 -1.66 3.22
C LYS A 210 7.98 -2.85 2.92
N ASP A 211 8.03 -3.28 1.66
CA ASP A 211 7.31 -4.45 1.16
C ASP A 211 8.36 -5.47 0.74
N ASP A 212 8.38 -6.62 1.40
CA ASP A 212 9.33 -7.68 1.11
C ASP A 212 8.81 -8.55 -0.02
N VAL A 213 9.66 -8.84 -0.98
CA VAL A 213 9.38 -9.62 -2.17
C VAL A 213 10.28 -10.84 -2.19
N MET A 214 9.65 -12.02 -2.20
CA MET A 214 10.35 -13.29 -2.30
C MET A 214 9.99 -13.97 -3.63
N ILE A 215 10.97 -14.31 -4.42
CA ILE A 215 10.81 -14.98 -5.71
C ILE A 215 11.49 -16.34 -5.63
N ARG A 216 10.79 -17.36 -6.08
CA ARG A 216 11.33 -18.72 -6.24
C ARG A 216 11.17 -19.15 -7.70
N VAL A 217 12.29 -19.45 -8.35
CA VAL A 217 12.35 -20.05 -9.68
C VAL A 217 12.58 -21.54 -9.49
N LEU A 218 11.77 -22.34 -10.16
CA LEU A 218 11.90 -23.81 -10.17
C LEU A 218 12.21 -24.30 -11.58
N PRO A 219 12.92 -25.44 -11.70
CA PRO A 219 13.22 -26.07 -13.01
C PRO A 219 11.98 -26.46 -13.80
#